data_6de3dc8ee2f0a0c652c7ac6a5b7a6990
#
_entry.id   6de3dc8ee2f0a0c652c7ac6a5b7a6990
#
_cell.length_a   1.000
_cell.length_b   1.000
_cell.length_c   1.000
_cell.angle_alpha   90.00
_cell.angle_beta   90.00
_cell.angle_gamma   90.00
#
_symmetry.space_group_name_H-M   'P 1'
#
loop_
_entity.id
_entity.type
_entity.pdbx_description
1 polymer ?
#
loop_
_entity_poly.entity_id
_entity_poly.type
_entity_poly.pdbx_seq_one_letter_code
_entity_poly.pdbx_strand_id
1 'polypeptide(L)'
;MTPSGFLAQMLQFAVALAVAPLLTGWVNQCRAWLQNRTAPSLLQPYRVLHKLFHKESVVAEGASALFRVTPYVVFGCMALACGIVPALSTDLPLAPAADAIALVGLFALARVFISLAAMDIGTAFGTLGARREMLIGFLAEPALLMTVFSASLITHSTSLANIVQKMAHSRFEIYPSMAFAGVAFTIVSLAENARVPVDNPATHLELTMVHEALILEYSARHLALLEWAASLKLFAYSCIGLALFFPWGVAEVNDPPALVFSLTALGIKLLLGGLLLALIETFSAKMRIFRVPEFLATAFLLAVIGLLVHGLLGA
;
A
#
# COMPACT_ATOMS: atom_id res chain seq x y z
N MET A 1 -5.89 5.86 -27.94
CA MET A 1 -5.95 6.58 -26.65
C MET A 1 -6.98 7.69 -26.80
N THR A 2 -8.05 7.63 -26.03
CA THR A 2 -9.08 8.67 -26.04
C THR A 2 -8.62 9.86 -25.18
N PRO A 3 -8.93 11.10 -25.55
CA PRO A 3 -8.59 12.27 -24.72
C PRO A 3 -9.20 12.20 -23.31
N SER A 4 -10.39 11.61 -23.20
CA SER A 4 -11.06 11.36 -21.91
C SER A 4 -10.29 10.36 -21.02
N GLY A 5 -9.72 9.31 -21.58
CA GLY A 5 -8.89 8.35 -20.84
C GLY A 5 -7.63 8.99 -20.28
N PHE A 6 -6.96 9.88 -21.02
CA PHE A 6 -5.81 10.61 -20.53
C PHE A 6 -6.17 11.56 -19.37
N LEU A 7 -7.31 12.27 -19.48
CA LEU A 7 -7.79 13.12 -18.39
C LEU A 7 -8.13 12.31 -17.15
N ALA A 8 -8.78 11.15 -17.29
CA ALA A 8 -9.08 10.25 -16.18
C ALA A 8 -7.79 9.74 -15.50
N GLN A 9 -6.75 9.43 -16.28
CA GLN A 9 -5.44 9.03 -15.76
C GLN A 9 -4.78 10.15 -14.96
N MET A 10 -4.78 11.37 -15.48
CA MET A 10 -4.24 12.54 -14.76
C MET A 10 -5.02 12.82 -13.47
N LEU A 11 -6.34 12.72 -13.54
CA LEU A 11 -7.22 12.87 -12.37
C LEU A 11 -6.88 11.80 -11.31
N GLN A 12 -6.69 10.54 -11.72
CA GLN A 12 -6.32 9.46 -10.79
C GLN A 12 -4.99 9.73 -10.10
N PHE A 13 -3.96 10.18 -10.82
CA PHE A 13 -2.68 10.59 -10.22
C PHE A 13 -2.86 11.75 -9.26
N ALA A 14 -3.58 12.79 -9.64
CA ALA A 14 -3.82 13.95 -8.79
C ALA A 14 -4.56 13.57 -7.50
N VAL A 15 -5.59 12.72 -7.62
CA VAL A 15 -6.35 12.20 -6.48
C VAL A 15 -5.44 11.36 -5.58
N ALA A 16 -4.62 10.46 -6.12
CA ALA A 16 -3.71 9.64 -5.34
C ALA A 16 -2.72 10.52 -4.54
N LEU A 17 -2.05 11.46 -5.20
CA LEU A 17 -1.09 12.36 -4.57
C LEU A 17 -1.75 13.24 -3.48
N ALA A 18 -2.97 13.72 -3.72
CA ALA A 18 -3.68 14.55 -2.78
C ALA A 18 -4.34 13.75 -1.65
N VAL A 19 -4.97 12.61 -1.92
CA VAL A 19 -5.75 11.86 -0.93
C VAL A 19 -4.88 10.95 -0.05
N ALA A 20 -3.72 10.51 -0.51
CA ALA A 20 -2.87 9.59 0.26
C ALA A 20 -2.45 10.14 1.64
N PRO A 21 -1.92 11.37 1.79
CA PRO A 21 -1.65 11.93 3.11
C PRO A 21 -2.92 12.16 3.95
N LEU A 22 -4.06 12.46 3.28
CA LEU A 22 -5.35 12.64 3.95
C LEU A 22 -5.82 11.31 4.57
N LEU A 23 -5.68 10.20 3.84
CA LEU A 23 -6.01 8.87 4.34
C LEU A 23 -5.17 8.52 5.57
N THR A 24 -3.87 8.80 5.54
CA THR A 24 -3.00 8.60 6.71
C THR A 24 -3.47 9.46 7.90
N GLY A 25 -3.84 10.73 7.67
CA GLY A 25 -4.42 11.61 8.68
C GLY A 25 -5.72 11.08 9.25
N TRP A 26 -6.61 10.56 8.39
CA TRP A 26 -7.89 9.96 8.76
C TRP A 26 -7.71 8.73 9.66
N VAL A 27 -6.86 7.78 9.26
CA VAL A 27 -6.56 6.59 10.07
C VAL A 27 -6.01 6.98 11.45
N ASN A 28 -5.08 7.94 11.52
CA ASN A 28 -4.54 8.43 12.77
C ASN A 28 -5.61 9.10 13.65
N GLN A 29 -6.54 9.83 13.06
CA GLN A 29 -7.64 10.47 13.77
C GLN A 29 -8.62 9.43 14.33
N CYS A 30 -9.04 8.45 13.52
CA CYS A 30 -9.89 7.34 13.96
C CYS A 30 -9.24 6.56 15.12
N ARG A 31 -7.95 6.25 15.01
CA ARG A 31 -7.20 5.56 16.07
C ARG A 31 -7.18 6.37 17.37
N ALA A 32 -6.98 7.70 17.31
CA ALA A 32 -6.99 8.55 18.49
C ALA A 32 -8.38 8.54 19.17
N TRP A 33 -9.47 8.63 18.38
CA TRP A 33 -10.84 8.53 18.91
C TRP A 33 -11.10 7.19 19.58
N LEU A 34 -10.72 6.08 18.94
CA LEU A 34 -10.90 4.72 19.51
C LEU A 34 -10.09 4.52 20.81
N GLN A 35 -8.97 5.24 20.96
CA GLN A 35 -8.14 5.20 22.16
C GLN A 35 -8.54 6.25 23.21
N ASN A 36 -9.64 6.97 22.99
CA ASN A 36 -10.10 8.07 23.85
C ASN A 36 -9.02 9.15 24.09
N ARG A 37 -8.26 9.47 23.03
CA ARG A 37 -7.20 10.52 23.03
C ARG A 37 -7.65 11.70 22.17
N THR A 38 -7.04 12.86 22.43
CA THR A 38 -7.22 14.04 21.57
C THR A 38 -6.75 13.72 20.15
N ALA A 39 -7.67 13.82 19.17
CA ALA A 39 -7.36 13.48 17.78
C ALA A 39 -6.47 14.57 17.15
N PRO A 40 -5.43 14.16 16.41
CA PRO A 40 -4.64 15.09 15.60
C PRO A 40 -5.50 15.70 14.48
N SER A 41 -5.08 16.84 13.95
CA SER A 41 -5.73 17.41 12.77
C SER A 41 -5.61 16.49 11.55
N LEU A 42 -6.68 16.34 10.78
CA LEU A 42 -6.68 15.56 9.54
C LEU A 42 -5.59 16.01 8.55
N LEU A 43 -5.26 17.31 8.55
CA LEU A 43 -4.24 17.92 7.70
C LEU A 43 -2.82 17.84 8.30
N GLN A 44 -2.63 17.13 9.41
CA GLN A 44 -1.33 17.00 10.06
C GLN A 44 -0.24 16.44 9.12
N PRO A 45 -0.48 15.39 8.31
CA PRO A 45 0.53 14.90 7.37
C PRO A 45 0.98 15.96 6.37
N TYR A 46 0.07 16.80 5.86
CA TYR A 46 0.44 17.88 4.94
C TYR A 46 1.30 18.95 5.60
N ARG A 47 1.01 19.28 6.87
CA ARG A 47 1.83 20.23 7.63
C ARG A 47 3.24 19.71 7.83
N VAL A 48 3.37 18.39 8.07
CA VAL A 48 4.69 17.72 8.20
C VAL A 48 5.42 17.78 6.87
N LEU A 49 4.78 17.38 5.77
CA LEU A 49 5.37 17.45 4.42
C LEU A 49 5.80 18.88 4.07
N HIS A 50 4.91 19.87 4.27
CA HIS A 50 5.22 21.28 4.01
C HIS A 50 6.44 21.75 4.82
N LYS A 51 6.50 21.42 6.12
CA LYS A 51 7.62 21.74 6.98
C LYS A 51 8.92 21.12 6.47
N LEU A 52 8.89 19.83 6.07
CA LEU A 52 10.06 19.10 5.58
C LEU A 52 10.58 19.66 4.26
N PHE A 53 9.71 20.03 3.33
CA PHE A 53 10.12 20.64 2.06
C PHE A 53 10.78 22.00 2.21
N HIS A 54 10.49 22.73 3.29
CA HIS A 54 11.09 24.06 3.58
C HIS A 54 12.34 24.01 4.45
N LYS A 55 12.76 22.81 4.87
CA LYS A 55 14.01 22.65 5.63
C LYS A 55 15.20 22.42 4.70
N GLU A 56 16.38 22.82 5.16
CA GLU A 56 17.64 22.49 4.50
C GLU A 56 17.94 20.99 4.61
N SER A 57 18.36 20.39 3.51
CA SER A 57 18.71 18.98 3.48
C SER A 57 20.16 18.78 3.91
N VAL A 58 20.35 18.10 5.02
CA VAL A 58 21.65 17.60 5.46
C VAL A 58 21.78 16.15 5.02
N VAL A 59 22.89 15.83 4.38
CA VAL A 59 23.19 14.47 3.90
C VAL A 59 24.45 14.01 4.65
N ALA A 60 24.49 12.76 5.10
CA ALA A 60 25.64 12.19 5.77
C ALA A 60 26.87 12.22 4.86
N GLU A 61 28.06 12.49 5.41
CA GLU A 61 29.32 12.62 4.65
C GLU A 61 29.68 11.35 3.86
N GLY A 62 29.31 10.17 4.36
CA GLY A 62 29.54 8.88 3.71
C GLY A 62 28.48 8.47 2.68
N ALA A 63 27.44 9.28 2.46
CA ALA A 63 26.32 8.90 1.60
C ALA A 63 26.68 8.88 0.12
N SER A 64 26.45 7.75 -0.54
CA SER A 64 26.68 7.57 -1.97
C SER A 64 25.59 8.23 -2.83
N ALA A 65 25.73 8.12 -4.15
CA ALA A 65 24.68 8.53 -5.09
C ALA A 65 23.39 7.73 -4.91
N LEU A 66 23.50 6.45 -4.53
CA LEU A 66 22.35 5.59 -4.25
C LEU A 66 21.47 6.18 -3.18
N PHE A 67 22.04 6.59 -2.04
CA PHE A 67 21.30 7.21 -0.93
C PHE A 67 20.52 8.45 -1.38
N ARG A 68 21.13 9.31 -2.22
CA ARG A 68 20.50 10.55 -2.71
C ARG A 68 19.37 10.30 -3.71
N VAL A 69 19.48 9.26 -4.54
CA VAL A 69 18.51 8.93 -5.61
C VAL A 69 17.33 8.12 -5.07
N THR A 70 17.55 7.29 -4.06
CA THR A 70 16.54 6.38 -3.49
C THR A 70 15.19 7.05 -3.16
N PRO A 71 15.11 8.23 -2.50
CA PRO A 71 13.81 8.85 -2.21
C PRO A 71 12.97 9.13 -3.45
N TYR A 72 13.61 9.51 -4.54
CA TYR A 72 12.93 9.78 -5.82
C TYR A 72 12.45 8.50 -6.49
N VAL A 73 13.25 7.43 -6.45
CA VAL A 73 12.88 6.11 -6.98
C VAL A 73 11.71 5.55 -6.19
N VAL A 74 11.79 5.56 -4.85
CA VAL A 74 10.72 5.04 -3.97
C VAL A 74 9.42 5.82 -4.19
N PHE A 75 9.48 7.14 -4.22
CA PHE A 75 8.32 7.98 -4.50
C PHE A 75 7.75 7.71 -5.90
N GLY A 76 8.59 7.60 -6.92
CA GLY A 76 8.19 7.29 -8.30
C GLY A 76 7.50 5.94 -8.41
N CYS A 77 8.06 4.90 -7.79
CA CYS A 77 7.45 3.56 -7.75
C CYS A 77 6.07 3.58 -7.11
N MET A 78 5.91 4.27 -5.97
CA MET A 78 4.62 4.34 -5.28
C MET A 78 3.59 5.17 -6.06
N ALA A 79 4.01 6.29 -6.68
CA ALA A 79 3.15 7.08 -7.55
C ALA A 79 2.69 6.28 -8.77
N LEU A 80 3.60 5.55 -9.43
CA LEU A 80 3.27 4.66 -10.56
C LEU A 80 2.31 3.55 -10.11
N ALA A 81 2.55 2.90 -8.97
CA ALA A 81 1.64 1.89 -8.43
C ALA A 81 0.23 2.44 -8.25
N CYS A 82 0.08 3.64 -7.68
CA CYS A 82 -1.22 4.32 -7.57
C CYS A 82 -1.83 4.67 -8.93
N GLY A 83 -1.00 4.97 -9.93
CA GLY A 83 -1.46 5.29 -11.29
C GLY A 83 -2.00 4.08 -12.05
N ILE A 84 -1.41 2.90 -11.86
CA ILE A 84 -1.79 1.67 -12.57
C ILE A 84 -2.94 0.92 -11.90
N VAL A 85 -3.12 1.01 -10.57
CA VAL A 85 -4.24 0.37 -9.87
C VAL A 85 -5.56 1.03 -10.28
N PRO A 86 -6.56 0.31 -10.80
CA PRO A 86 -7.82 0.89 -11.28
C PRO A 86 -8.69 1.33 -10.09
N ALA A 87 -8.45 2.55 -9.60
CA ALA A 87 -9.17 3.12 -8.46
C ALA A 87 -10.42 3.92 -8.89
N LEU A 88 -10.32 4.69 -9.99
CA LEU A 88 -11.42 5.52 -10.51
C LEU A 88 -12.06 4.93 -11.76
N SER A 89 -11.24 4.39 -12.68
CA SER A 89 -11.72 3.84 -13.94
C SER A 89 -10.92 2.59 -14.33
N THR A 90 -11.57 1.69 -15.07
CA THR A 90 -10.92 0.52 -15.68
C THR A 90 -10.35 0.83 -17.08
N ASP A 91 -10.87 1.86 -17.76
CA ASP A 91 -10.41 2.30 -19.08
C ASP A 91 -9.37 3.41 -18.98
N LEU A 92 -8.19 3.07 -18.45
CA LEU A 92 -7.05 3.98 -18.30
C LEU A 92 -5.95 3.66 -19.31
N PRO A 93 -5.20 4.67 -19.82
CA PRO A 93 -4.05 4.46 -20.68
C PRO A 93 -2.98 3.52 -20.11
N LEU A 94 -2.80 3.52 -18.78
CA LEU A 94 -1.87 2.63 -18.08
C LEU A 94 -2.50 1.29 -17.66
N ALA A 95 -3.79 1.04 -17.95
CA ALA A 95 -4.44 -0.23 -17.63
C ALA A 95 -3.74 -1.49 -18.20
N PRO A 96 -3.14 -1.46 -19.41
CA PRO A 96 -2.35 -2.59 -19.90
C PRO A 96 -1.10 -2.91 -19.06
N ALA A 97 -0.55 -1.92 -18.37
CA ALA A 97 0.57 -2.10 -17.44
C ALA A 97 0.10 -2.51 -16.03
N ALA A 98 -1.21 -2.52 -15.77
CA ALA A 98 -1.82 -2.92 -14.50
C ALA A 98 -1.86 -4.45 -14.34
N ASP A 99 -0.71 -5.09 -14.52
CA ASP A 99 -0.51 -6.51 -14.25
C ASP A 99 -0.12 -6.71 -12.78
N ALA A 100 -0.63 -7.78 -12.18
CA ALA A 100 -0.33 -8.16 -10.81
C ALA A 100 1.18 -8.28 -10.55
N ILE A 101 1.92 -8.85 -11.50
CA ILE A 101 3.38 -9.06 -11.38
C ILE A 101 4.10 -7.72 -11.44
N ALA A 102 3.72 -6.84 -12.36
CA ALA A 102 4.32 -5.51 -12.49
C ALA A 102 4.10 -4.67 -11.23
N LEU A 103 2.91 -4.75 -10.63
CA LEU A 103 2.58 -4.03 -9.40
C LEU A 103 3.43 -4.50 -8.22
N VAL A 104 3.53 -5.82 -8.00
CA VAL A 104 4.38 -6.38 -6.94
C VAL A 104 5.85 -6.06 -7.20
N GLY A 105 6.29 -6.11 -8.47
CA GLY A 105 7.62 -5.70 -8.88
C GLY A 105 7.96 -4.24 -8.54
N LEU A 106 7.01 -3.31 -8.65
CA LEU A 106 7.21 -1.91 -8.23
C LEU A 106 7.40 -1.78 -6.71
N PHE A 107 6.63 -2.53 -5.91
CA PHE A 107 6.81 -2.55 -4.45
C PHE A 107 8.15 -3.18 -4.07
N ALA A 108 8.52 -4.29 -4.70
CA ALA A 108 9.82 -4.95 -4.50
C ALA A 108 10.99 -4.02 -4.87
N LEU A 109 10.90 -3.33 -6.01
CA LEU A 109 11.93 -2.38 -6.44
C LEU A 109 12.13 -1.26 -5.41
N ALA A 110 11.05 -0.64 -4.96
CA ALA A 110 11.11 0.40 -3.93
C ALA A 110 11.75 -0.11 -2.64
N ARG A 111 11.41 -1.33 -2.21
CA ARG A 111 11.99 -1.98 -1.03
C ARG A 111 13.48 -2.24 -1.18
N VAL A 112 13.92 -2.76 -2.32
CA VAL A 112 15.33 -3.00 -2.58
C VAL A 112 16.12 -1.69 -2.48
N PHE A 113 15.63 -0.63 -3.12
CA PHE A 113 16.31 0.67 -3.08
C PHE A 113 16.41 1.23 -1.67
N ILE A 114 15.32 1.25 -0.88
CA ILE A 114 15.35 1.79 0.49
C ILE A 114 16.23 0.95 1.41
N SER A 115 16.24 -0.38 1.26
CA SER A 115 17.07 -1.27 2.05
C SER A 115 18.57 -1.09 1.73
N LEU A 116 18.91 -0.98 0.44
CA LEU A 116 20.29 -0.72 0.02
C LEU A 116 20.77 0.65 0.50
N ALA A 117 19.92 1.67 0.41
CA ALA A 117 20.27 3.02 0.89
C ALA A 117 20.46 3.07 2.41
N ALA A 118 19.66 2.32 3.18
CA ALA A 118 19.83 2.23 4.64
C ALA A 118 21.14 1.51 5.03
N MET A 119 21.64 0.60 4.18
CA MET A 119 22.94 -0.06 4.38
C MET A 119 24.12 0.77 3.91
N ASP A 120 23.91 1.67 2.93
CA ASP A 120 24.96 2.47 2.27
C ASP A 120 25.73 3.35 3.25
N ILE A 121 25.05 3.91 4.25
CA ILE A 121 25.66 4.79 5.26
C ILE A 121 26.47 4.00 6.31
N GLY A 122 26.21 2.70 6.45
CA GLY A 122 26.91 1.83 7.39
C GLY A 122 26.53 2.03 8.87
N THR A 123 25.39 2.69 9.16
CA THR A 123 24.91 2.79 10.53
C THR A 123 24.34 1.47 11.03
N ALA A 124 24.51 1.19 12.33
CA ALA A 124 24.04 -0.05 12.94
C ALA A 124 22.51 -0.20 12.81
N PHE A 125 21.76 0.88 13.03
CA PHE A 125 20.29 0.88 12.94
C PHE A 125 19.78 0.74 11.52
N GLY A 126 20.37 1.45 10.57
CA GLY A 126 20.02 1.33 9.14
C GLY A 126 20.22 -0.09 8.63
N THR A 127 21.38 -0.71 8.94
CA THR A 127 21.68 -2.08 8.56
C THR A 127 20.73 -3.09 9.21
N LEU A 128 20.40 -2.92 10.49
CA LEU A 128 19.45 -3.77 11.20
C LEU A 128 18.03 -3.65 10.62
N GLY A 129 17.58 -2.42 10.35
CA GLY A 129 16.29 -2.14 9.70
C GLY A 129 16.20 -2.79 8.33
N ALA A 130 17.24 -2.63 7.49
CA ALA A 130 17.30 -3.20 6.15
C ALA A 130 17.17 -4.73 6.15
N ARG A 131 17.89 -5.43 7.04
CA ARG A 131 17.78 -6.90 7.16
C ARG A 131 16.37 -7.35 7.55
N ARG A 132 15.71 -6.61 8.44
CA ARG A 132 14.34 -6.90 8.87
C ARG A 132 13.33 -6.64 7.75
N GLU A 133 13.47 -5.52 7.04
CA GLU A 133 12.61 -5.17 5.91
C GLU A 133 12.74 -6.21 4.77
N MET A 134 13.95 -6.65 4.46
CA MET A 134 14.18 -7.72 3.47
C MET A 134 13.53 -9.05 3.89
N LEU A 135 13.57 -9.41 5.17
CA LEU A 135 12.91 -10.61 5.68
C LEU A 135 11.39 -10.53 5.55
N ILE A 136 10.81 -9.35 5.86
CA ILE A 136 9.37 -9.10 5.67
C ILE A 136 9.01 -9.23 4.19
N GLY A 137 9.76 -8.59 3.31
CA GLY A 137 9.51 -8.64 1.87
C GLY A 137 9.56 -10.02 1.28
N PHE A 138 10.55 -10.82 1.68
CA PHE A 138 10.69 -12.20 1.21
C PHE A 138 9.43 -13.06 1.42
N LEU A 139 8.67 -12.79 2.47
CA LEU A 139 7.42 -13.52 2.76
C LEU A 139 6.17 -12.78 2.27
N ALA A 140 6.16 -11.45 2.35
CA ALA A 140 5.00 -10.63 2.02
C ALA A 140 4.73 -10.57 0.51
N GLU A 141 5.78 -10.45 -0.31
CA GLU A 141 5.64 -10.35 -1.78
C GLU A 141 5.02 -11.60 -2.41
N PRO A 142 5.49 -12.83 -2.11
CA PRO A 142 4.85 -14.04 -2.60
C PRO A 142 3.40 -14.18 -2.09
N ALA A 143 3.14 -13.81 -0.82
CA ALA A 143 1.79 -13.86 -0.28
C ALA A 143 0.85 -12.89 -1.00
N LEU A 144 1.31 -11.67 -1.32
CA LEU A 144 0.56 -10.70 -2.12
C LEU A 144 0.26 -11.24 -3.52
N LEU A 145 1.25 -11.81 -4.20
CA LEU A 145 1.06 -12.44 -5.52
C LEU A 145 0.01 -13.54 -5.46
N MET A 146 0.06 -14.44 -4.47
CA MET A 146 -0.92 -15.52 -4.32
C MET A 146 -2.33 -14.99 -4.07
N THR A 147 -2.49 -13.89 -3.30
CA THR A 147 -3.80 -13.27 -3.09
C THR A 147 -4.38 -12.67 -4.37
N VAL A 148 -3.56 -12.01 -5.19
CA VAL A 148 -4.01 -11.47 -6.48
C VAL A 148 -4.28 -12.60 -7.48
N PHE A 149 -3.49 -13.67 -7.47
CA PHE A 149 -3.72 -14.83 -8.32
C PHE A 149 -5.01 -15.59 -7.97
N SER A 150 -5.48 -15.55 -6.72
CA SER A 150 -6.80 -16.10 -6.38
C SER A 150 -7.93 -15.39 -7.15
N ALA A 151 -7.89 -14.06 -7.26
CA ALA A 151 -8.82 -13.30 -8.09
C ALA A 151 -8.58 -13.51 -9.59
N SER A 152 -7.32 -13.65 -9.99
CA SER A 152 -6.92 -13.93 -11.37
C SER A 152 -7.45 -15.27 -11.88
N LEU A 153 -7.49 -16.31 -11.06
CA LEU A 153 -8.06 -17.60 -11.42
C LEU A 153 -9.56 -17.51 -11.70
N ILE A 154 -10.31 -16.79 -10.86
CA ILE A 154 -11.76 -16.58 -11.04
C ILE A 154 -12.03 -15.82 -12.34
N THR A 155 -11.20 -14.85 -12.67
CA THR A 155 -11.42 -13.96 -13.82
C THR A 155 -10.68 -14.37 -15.07
N HIS A 156 -9.78 -15.37 -15.00
CA HIS A 156 -8.89 -15.81 -16.08
C HIS A 156 -8.07 -14.65 -16.68
N SER A 157 -7.63 -13.71 -15.83
CA SER A 157 -6.83 -12.55 -16.26
C SER A 157 -5.92 -12.08 -15.12
N THR A 158 -4.68 -11.72 -15.44
CA THR A 158 -3.73 -11.11 -14.49
C THR A 158 -3.84 -9.58 -14.45
N SER A 159 -4.54 -9.00 -15.42
CA SER A 159 -4.78 -7.55 -15.47
C SER A 159 -5.80 -7.14 -14.40
N LEU A 160 -5.41 -6.22 -13.53
CA LEU A 160 -6.27 -5.70 -12.47
C LEU A 160 -7.53 -5.02 -13.00
N ALA A 161 -7.44 -4.33 -14.14
CA ALA A 161 -8.61 -3.70 -14.77
C ALA A 161 -9.65 -4.75 -15.19
N ASN A 162 -9.21 -5.85 -15.81
CA ASN A 162 -10.10 -6.94 -16.20
C ASN A 162 -10.65 -7.69 -14.97
N ILE A 163 -9.85 -7.86 -13.92
CA ILE A 163 -10.30 -8.47 -12.65
C ILE A 163 -11.44 -7.64 -12.07
N VAL A 164 -11.23 -6.33 -11.92
CA VAL A 164 -12.24 -5.41 -11.36
C VAL A 164 -13.51 -5.44 -12.19
N GLN A 165 -13.42 -5.34 -13.50
CA GLN A 165 -14.57 -5.31 -14.41
C GLN A 165 -15.38 -6.61 -14.33
N LYS A 166 -14.72 -7.76 -14.42
CA LYS A 166 -15.41 -9.06 -14.33
C LYS A 166 -16.04 -9.29 -12.96
N MET A 167 -15.33 -8.97 -11.88
CA MET A 167 -15.85 -9.14 -10.53
C MET A 167 -17.00 -8.17 -10.21
N ALA A 168 -16.99 -6.95 -10.77
CA ALA A 168 -18.07 -6.00 -10.59
C ALA A 168 -19.39 -6.46 -11.26
N HIS A 169 -19.29 -7.21 -12.37
CA HIS A 169 -20.46 -7.73 -13.11
C HIS A 169 -20.85 -9.16 -12.74
N SER A 170 -19.99 -9.90 -12.03
CA SER A 170 -20.34 -11.23 -11.55
C SER A 170 -21.52 -11.14 -10.58
N ARG A 171 -22.43 -12.14 -10.61
CA ARG A 171 -23.43 -12.30 -9.55
C ARG A 171 -22.71 -12.41 -8.21
N PHE A 172 -23.38 -12.01 -7.12
CA PHE A 172 -22.87 -12.17 -5.77
C PHE A 172 -22.66 -13.66 -5.43
N GLU A 173 -21.60 -14.25 -5.97
CA GLU A 173 -21.15 -15.59 -5.59
C GLU A 173 -20.08 -15.41 -4.50
N ILE A 174 -20.35 -15.98 -3.33
CA ILE A 174 -19.38 -15.99 -2.24
C ILE A 174 -18.37 -17.10 -2.58
N TYR A 175 -17.26 -16.72 -3.19
CA TYR A 175 -16.15 -17.63 -3.39
C TYR A 175 -15.37 -17.83 -2.08
N PRO A 176 -15.37 -19.05 -1.49
CA PRO A 176 -14.61 -19.30 -0.26
C PRO A 176 -13.12 -18.97 -0.40
N SER A 177 -12.57 -19.15 -1.60
CA SER A 177 -11.18 -18.79 -1.95
C SER A 177 -10.88 -17.32 -1.70
N MET A 178 -11.84 -16.42 -2.01
CA MET A 178 -11.70 -14.98 -1.80
C MET A 178 -11.72 -14.60 -0.31
N ALA A 179 -12.40 -15.37 0.55
CA ALA A 179 -12.36 -15.14 2.00
C ALA A 179 -10.94 -15.40 2.55
N PHE A 180 -10.32 -16.51 2.17
CA PHE A 180 -8.93 -16.81 2.54
C PHE A 180 -7.96 -15.76 1.98
N ALA A 181 -8.13 -15.37 0.70
CA ALA A 181 -7.35 -14.33 0.07
C ALA A 181 -7.50 -12.97 0.79
N GLY A 182 -8.70 -12.63 1.26
CA GLY A 182 -8.98 -11.39 1.98
C GLY A 182 -8.27 -11.31 3.32
N VAL A 183 -8.28 -12.41 4.09
CA VAL A 183 -7.53 -12.48 5.35
C VAL A 183 -6.03 -12.39 5.08
N ALA A 184 -5.52 -13.15 4.11
CA ALA A 184 -4.11 -13.12 3.71
C ALA A 184 -3.68 -11.72 3.26
N PHE A 185 -4.47 -11.06 2.41
CA PHE A 185 -4.24 -9.68 1.96
C PHE A 185 -4.19 -8.70 3.13
N THR A 186 -5.11 -8.82 4.09
CA THR A 186 -5.13 -7.94 5.27
C THR A 186 -3.84 -8.08 6.08
N ILE A 187 -3.39 -9.32 6.32
CA ILE A 187 -2.13 -9.59 7.03
C ILE A 187 -0.94 -8.96 6.28
N VAL A 188 -0.85 -9.20 4.97
CA VAL A 188 0.22 -8.63 4.13
C VAL A 188 0.16 -7.11 4.12
N SER A 189 -1.02 -6.53 3.96
CA SER A 189 -1.21 -5.07 3.94
C SER A 189 -0.75 -4.40 5.24
N LEU A 190 -1.03 -5.01 6.40
CA LEU A 190 -0.54 -4.52 7.69
C LEU A 190 0.99 -4.56 7.78
N ALA A 191 1.60 -5.65 7.34
CA ALA A 191 3.05 -5.81 7.36
C ALA A 191 3.76 -4.82 6.42
N GLU A 192 3.26 -4.71 5.20
CA GLU A 192 3.81 -3.86 4.16
C GLU A 192 3.72 -2.36 4.48
N ASN A 193 2.69 -1.95 5.17
CA ASN A 193 2.49 -0.56 5.57
C ASN A 193 3.04 -0.25 6.97
N ALA A 194 3.91 -1.12 7.53
CA ALA A 194 4.51 -0.95 8.85
C ALA A 194 3.46 -0.64 9.94
N ARG A 195 2.33 -1.38 9.91
CA ARG A 195 1.22 -1.20 10.83
C ARG A 195 1.21 -2.26 11.94
N VAL A 196 0.54 -1.94 13.05
CA VAL A 196 0.30 -2.92 14.11
C VAL A 196 -0.50 -4.11 13.52
N PRO A 197 -0.11 -5.37 13.76
CA PRO A 197 0.77 -5.86 14.82
C PRO A 197 2.28 -5.98 14.47
N VAL A 198 2.68 -5.74 13.23
CA VAL A 198 4.06 -5.99 12.74
C VAL A 198 5.02 -4.90 13.21
N ASP A 199 4.70 -3.65 12.95
CA ASP A 199 5.46 -2.50 13.40
C ASP A 199 4.55 -1.46 14.05
N ASN A 200 5.13 -0.57 14.86
CA ASN A 200 4.41 0.54 15.46
C ASN A 200 5.26 1.80 15.40
N PRO A 201 4.98 2.71 14.48
CA PRO A 201 5.75 3.95 14.32
C PRO A 201 5.72 4.86 15.54
N ALA A 202 4.77 4.65 16.48
CA ALA A 202 4.67 5.42 17.71
C ALA A 202 5.61 4.92 18.83
N THR A 203 6.23 3.74 18.69
CA THR A 203 7.18 3.19 19.67
C THR A 203 8.60 3.26 19.12
N HIS A 204 9.34 4.26 19.54
CA HIS A 204 10.77 4.43 19.20
C HIS A 204 11.68 3.52 20.05
N LEU A 205 11.37 2.22 20.10
CA LEU A 205 12.24 1.24 20.75
C LEU A 205 13.21 0.68 19.71
N GLU A 206 14.47 1.01 19.86
CA GLU A 206 15.58 0.67 18.94
C GLU A 206 15.60 -0.81 18.50
N LEU A 207 15.31 -1.71 19.42
CA LEU A 207 15.29 -3.16 19.16
C LEU A 207 14.09 -3.65 18.35
N THR A 208 13.06 -2.82 18.14
CA THR A 208 11.80 -3.22 17.49
C THR A 208 11.44 -2.41 16.28
N MET A 209 12.22 -1.38 15.93
CA MET A 209 12.01 -0.55 14.75
C MET A 209 12.38 -1.32 13.49
N VAL A 210 11.56 -1.17 12.45
CA VAL A 210 11.82 -1.66 11.10
C VAL A 210 11.85 -0.49 10.14
N HIS A 211 10.70 0.07 9.82
CA HIS A 211 10.57 1.13 8.84
C HIS A 211 11.25 2.43 9.25
N GLU A 212 11.04 2.87 10.49
CA GLU A 212 11.70 4.08 11.01
C GLU A 212 13.23 3.99 11.00
N ALA A 213 13.78 2.78 11.21
CA ALA A 213 15.22 2.56 11.17
C ALA A 213 15.83 2.77 9.77
N LEU A 214 15.05 2.55 8.69
CA LEU A 214 15.50 2.76 7.32
C LEU A 214 15.63 4.23 6.93
N ILE A 215 14.83 5.10 7.55
CA ILE A 215 14.72 6.51 7.18
C ILE A 215 15.40 7.47 8.16
N LEU A 216 16.01 6.95 9.22
CA LEU A 216 16.62 7.75 10.29
C LEU A 216 17.63 8.79 9.78
N GLU A 217 18.42 8.45 8.79
CA GLU A 217 19.49 9.29 8.25
C GLU A 217 19.02 10.29 7.20
N TYR A 218 17.73 10.20 6.80
CA TYR A 218 17.16 11.13 5.84
C TYR A 218 16.66 12.40 6.51
N SER A 219 16.83 13.53 5.83
CA SER A 219 16.40 14.84 6.31
C SER A 219 15.67 15.64 5.22
N ALA A 220 14.92 16.64 5.65
CA ALA A 220 14.28 17.64 4.82
C ALA A 220 13.51 17.04 3.62
N ARG A 221 13.83 17.49 2.38
CA ARG A 221 13.11 17.07 1.17
C ARG A 221 13.17 15.56 0.90
N HIS A 222 14.29 14.91 1.22
CA HIS A 222 14.44 13.47 1.02
C HIS A 222 13.52 12.69 1.97
N LEU A 223 13.47 13.10 3.23
CA LEU A 223 12.53 12.55 4.20
C LEU A 223 11.07 12.85 3.81
N ALA A 224 10.77 14.06 3.32
CA ALA A 224 9.43 14.41 2.84
C ALA A 224 8.94 13.47 1.72
N LEU A 225 9.81 13.15 0.75
CA LEU A 225 9.47 12.22 -0.33
C LEU A 225 9.21 10.81 0.19
N LEU A 226 10.00 10.32 1.16
CA LEU A 226 9.81 9.00 1.75
C LEU A 226 8.52 8.93 2.58
N GLU A 227 8.21 9.94 3.38
CA GLU A 227 6.96 10.04 4.14
C GLU A 227 5.73 10.12 3.21
N TRP A 228 5.85 10.87 2.12
CA TRP A 228 4.79 10.92 1.12
C TRP A 228 4.64 9.58 0.39
N ALA A 229 5.75 8.94 0.02
CA ALA A 229 5.75 7.60 -0.57
C ALA A 229 5.11 6.55 0.36
N ALA A 230 5.35 6.62 1.67
CA ALA A 230 4.69 5.75 2.65
C ALA A 230 3.17 5.97 2.67
N SER A 231 2.70 7.22 2.57
CA SER A 231 1.29 7.53 2.44
C SER A 231 0.69 7.00 1.13
N LEU A 232 1.42 7.14 0.01
CA LEU A 232 1.03 6.57 -1.30
C LEU A 232 0.98 5.05 -1.26
N LYS A 233 1.91 4.38 -0.58
CA LYS A 233 1.91 2.93 -0.38
C LYS A 233 0.63 2.49 0.34
N LEU A 234 0.25 3.16 1.42
CA LEU A 234 -1.00 2.88 2.14
C LEU A 234 -2.22 3.06 1.24
N PHE A 235 -2.26 4.14 0.45
CA PHE A 235 -3.33 4.39 -0.50
C PHE A 235 -3.39 3.31 -1.58
N ALA A 236 -2.25 2.91 -2.17
CA ALA A 236 -2.17 1.86 -3.18
C ALA A 236 -2.69 0.52 -2.64
N TYR A 237 -2.24 0.09 -1.46
CA TYR A 237 -2.74 -1.14 -0.83
C TYR A 237 -4.23 -1.06 -0.52
N SER A 238 -4.73 0.09 -0.07
CA SER A 238 -6.17 0.29 0.13
C SER A 238 -6.93 0.15 -1.19
N CYS A 239 -6.46 0.77 -2.28
CA CYS A 239 -7.08 0.65 -3.60
C CYS A 239 -7.01 -0.78 -4.16
N ILE A 240 -5.91 -1.51 -3.97
CA ILE A 240 -5.80 -2.93 -4.36
C ILE A 240 -6.85 -3.75 -3.60
N GLY A 241 -6.95 -3.59 -2.29
CA GLY A 241 -7.95 -4.29 -1.49
C GLY A 241 -9.38 -3.97 -1.92
N LEU A 242 -9.67 -2.69 -2.21
CA LEU A 242 -10.97 -2.28 -2.74
C LEU A 242 -11.24 -2.85 -4.13
N ALA A 243 -10.24 -2.89 -5.01
CA ALA A 243 -10.34 -3.44 -6.35
C ALA A 243 -10.62 -4.96 -6.35
N LEU A 244 -10.00 -5.70 -5.42
CA LEU A 244 -10.14 -7.15 -5.33
C LEU A 244 -11.40 -7.60 -4.57
N PHE A 245 -11.77 -6.92 -3.49
CA PHE A 245 -12.82 -7.38 -2.58
C PHE A 245 -14.11 -6.55 -2.64
N PHE A 246 -14.03 -5.31 -3.13
CA PHE A 246 -15.15 -4.37 -3.25
C PHE A 246 -15.14 -3.65 -4.59
N PRO A 247 -15.22 -4.36 -5.75
CA PRO A 247 -14.96 -3.81 -7.08
C PRO A 247 -16.05 -2.83 -7.58
N TRP A 248 -17.20 -2.79 -6.92
CA TRP A 248 -18.33 -1.95 -7.37
C TRP A 248 -18.03 -0.45 -7.29
N GLY A 249 -18.61 0.32 -8.22
CA GLY A 249 -18.51 1.79 -8.24
C GLY A 249 -17.22 2.31 -8.90
N VAL A 250 -16.50 1.48 -9.64
CA VAL A 250 -15.41 1.90 -10.54
C VAL A 250 -16.02 2.22 -11.91
N ALA A 251 -15.61 3.34 -12.53
CA ALA A 251 -16.13 3.74 -13.83
C ALA A 251 -15.57 2.83 -14.94
N GLU A 252 -16.42 2.40 -15.88
CA GLU A 252 -16.02 1.65 -17.06
C GLU A 252 -15.82 2.55 -18.28
N VAL A 253 -16.53 3.67 -18.27
CA VAL A 253 -16.47 4.70 -19.30
C VAL A 253 -15.99 5.99 -18.66
N ASN A 254 -15.11 6.71 -19.36
CA ASN A 254 -14.50 7.95 -18.85
C ASN A 254 -15.40 9.18 -19.10
N ASP A 255 -16.70 9.04 -18.80
CA ASP A 255 -17.65 10.15 -18.84
C ASP A 255 -17.61 10.94 -17.51
N PRO A 256 -17.79 12.28 -17.54
CA PRO A 256 -17.74 13.09 -16.33
C PRO A 256 -18.67 12.64 -15.20
N PRO A 257 -19.95 12.27 -15.44
CA PRO A 257 -20.82 11.80 -14.37
C PRO A 257 -20.38 10.46 -13.78
N ALA A 258 -19.86 9.54 -14.59
CA ALA A 258 -19.33 8.25 -14.14
C ALA A 258 -18.09 8.44 -13.29
N LEU A 259 -17.17 9.34 -13.66
CA LEU A 259 -15.97 9.67 -12.88
C LEU A 259 -16.30 10.33 -11.54
N VAL A 260 -17.30 11.23 -11.50
CA VAL A 260 -17.77 11.86 -10.24
C VAL A 260 -18.37 10.80 -9.32
N PHE A 261 -19.19 9.89 -9.85
CA PHE A 261 -19.73 8.77 -9.07
C PHE A 261 -18.64 7.87 -8.53
N SER A 262 -17.66 7.49 -9.35
CA SER A 262 -16.53 6.67 -8.95
C SER A 262 -15.66 7.35 -7.89
N LEU A 263 -15.42 8.65 -8.01
CA LEU A 263 -14.67 9.44 -7.02
C LEU A 263 -15.38 9.47 -5.66
N THR A 264 -16.70 9.66 -5.66
CA THR A 264 -17.49 9.64 -4.41
C THR A 264 -17.52 8.25 -3.78
N ALA A 265 -17.70 7.22 -4.60
CA ALA A 265 -17.66 5.81 -4.15
C ALA A 265 -16.29 5.46 -3.55
N LEU A 266 -15.19 5.85 -4.22
CA LEU A 266 -13.84 5.66 -3.72
C LEU A 266 -13.65 6.39 -2.37
N GLY A 267 -14.11 7.64 -2.26
CA GLY A 267 -14.03 8.41 -1.01
C GLY A 267 -14.71 7.70 0.15
N ILE A 268 -15.96 7.24 -0.04
CA ILE A 268 -16.71 6.50 0.99
C ILE A 268 -15.98 5.21 1.38
N LYS A 269 -15.50 4.45 0.41
CA LYS A 269 -14.78 3.20 0.65
C LYS A 269 -13.47 3.42 1.41
N LEU A 270 -12.71 4.46 1.08
CA LEU A 270 -11.48 4.81 1.78
C LEU A 270 -11.74 5.26 3.22
N LEU A 271 -12.83 6.00 3.47
CA LEU A 271 -13.24 6.38 4.82
C LEU A 271 -13.58 5.14 5.67
N LEU A 272 -14.38 4.23 5.12
CA LEU A 272 -14.75 2.98 5.79
C LEU A 272 -13.54 2.04 5.98
N GLY A 273 -12.73 1.89 4.94
CA GLY A 273 -11.49 1.09 4.99
C GLY A 273 -10.49 1.65 5.99
N GLY A 274 -10.32 2.96 6.06
CA GLY A 274 -9.46 3.63 7.04
C GLY A 274 -9.97 3.45 8.48
N LEU A 275 -11.30 3.50 8.70
CA LEU A 275 -11.89 3.19 10.00
C LEU A 275 -11.66 1.72 10.38
N LEU A 276 -11.87 0.78 9.44
CA LEU A 276 -11.63 -0.64 9.67
C LEU A 276 -10.16 -0.90 10.00
N LEU A 277 -9.23 -0.27 9.29
CA LEU A 277 -7.80 -0.36 9.57
C LEU A 277 -7.50 0.15 11.00
N ALA A 278 -8.05 1.31 11.38
CA ALA A 278 -7.87 1.85 12.72
C ALA A 278 -8.44 0.93 13.81
N LEU A 279 -9.56 0.25 13.56
CA LEU A 279 -10.13 -0.77 14.44
C LEU A 279 -9.16 -1.95 14.60
N ILE A 280 -8.66 -2.52 13.49
CA ILE A 280 -7.70 -3.62 13.51
C ILE A 280 -6.44 -3.24 14.30
N GLU A 281 -5.88 -2.05 14.06
CA GLU A 281 -4.72 -1.55 14.79
C GLU A 281 -4.97 -1.38 16.29
N THR A 282 -6.19 -0.97 16.67
CA THR A 282 -6.56 -0.73 18.09
C THR A 282 -6.77 -2.03 18.85
N PHE A 283 -7.36 -3.04 18.22
CA PHE A 283 -7.56 -4.36 18.82
C PHE A 283 -6.33 -5.26 18.77
N SER A 284 -5.37 -4.96 17.90
CA SER A 284 -4.15 -5.77 17.75
C SER A 284 -3.06 -5.30 18.70
N ALA A 285 -2.40 -6.26 19.36
CA ALA A 285 -1.21 -5.97 20.15
C ALA A 285 0.06 -6.10 19.28
N LYS A 286 1.05 -5.25 19.51
CA LYS A 286 2.35 -5.35 18.83
C LYS A 286 2.99 -6.70 19.10
N MET A 287 3.38 -7.39 18.03
CA MET A 287 4.08 -8.67 18.12
C MET A 287 5.58 -8.48 18.35
N ARG A 288 6.22 -9.52 18.90
CA ARG A 288 7.67 -9.60 18.93
C ARG A 288 8.17 -9.82 17.51
N ILE A 289 9.27 -9.16 17.14
CA ILE A 289 9.81 -9.18 15.76
C ILE A 289 10.09 -10.60 15.25
N PHE A 290 10.49 -11.52 16.12
CA PHE A 290 10.75 -12.93 15.77
C PHE A 290 9.50 -13.71 15.35
N ARG A 291 8.29 -13.21 15.67
CA ARG A 291 7.01 -13.81 15.26
C ARG A 291 6.47 -13.24 13.94
N VAL A 292 7.06 -12.18 13.43
CA VAL A 292 6.64 -11.58 12.16
C VAL A 292 6.76 -12.57 10.99
N PRO A 293 7.85 -13.36 10.86
CA PRO A 293 7.91 -14.39 9.82
C PRO A 293 6.80 -15.44 9.92
N GLU A 294 6.46 -15.89 11.14
CA GLU A 294 5.35 -16.85 11.35
C GLU A 294 4.01 -16.25 10.92
N PHE A 295 3.77 -14.98 11.26
CA PHE A 295 2.58 -14.24 10.88
C PHE A 295 2.44 -14.09 9.36
N LEU A 296 3.53 -13.77 8.66
CA LEU A 296 3.55 -13.69 7.19
C LEU A 296 3.48 -15.07 6.52
N ALA A 297 4.09 -16.09 7.12
CA ALA A 297 3.95 -17.46 6.65
C ALA A 297 2.50 -17.95 6.73
N THR A 298 1.75 -17.56 7.78
CA THR A 298 0.31 -17.86 7.86
C THR A 298 -0.47 -17.15 6.75
N ALA A 299 -0.12 -15.91 6.39
CA ALA A 299 -0.74 -15.21 5.26
C ALA A 299 -0.48 -15.94 3.95
N PHE A 300 0.77 -16.35 3.71
CA PHE A 300 1.13 -17.12 2.52
C PHE A 300 0.37 -18.45 2.45
N LEU A 301 0.32 -19.21 3.56
CA LEU A 301 -0.43 -20.47 3.62
C LEU A 301 -1.92 -20.27 3.38
N LEU A 302 -2.55 -19.24 3.95
CA LEU A 302 -3.95 -18.91 3.71
C LEU A 302 -4.20 -18.57 2.23
N ALA A 303 -3.31 -17.80 1.61
CA ALA A 303 -3.43 -17.50 0.18
C ALA A 303 -3.32 -18.77 -0.69
N VAL A 304 -2.38 -19.68 -0.36
CA VAL A 304 -2.24 -20.97 -1.06
C VAL A 304 -3.47 -21.85 -0.83
N ILE A 305 -4.01 -21.92 0.39
CA ILE A 305 -5.24 -22.66 0.69
C ILE A 305 -6.39 -22.08 -0.14
N GLY A 306 -6.50 -20.76 -0.25
CA GLY A 306 -7.50 -20.11 -1.11
C GLY A 306 -7.42 -20.57 -2.57
N LEU A 307 -6.21 -20.61 -3.13
CA LEU A 307 -5.97 -21.13 -4.48
C LEU A 307 -6.37 -22.61 -4.63
N LEU A 308 -5.98 -23.45 -3.67
CA LEU A 308 -6.31 -24.87 -3.68
C LEU A 308 -7.81 -25.12 -3.56
N VAL A 309 -8.50 -24.38 -2.69
CA VAL A 309 -9.95 -24.46 -2.52
C VAL A 309 -10.66 -24.12 -3.83
N HIS A 310 -10.21 -23.08 -4.54
CA HIS A 310 -10.76 -22.74 -5.87
C HIS A 310 -10.56 -23.88 -6.87
N GLY A 311 -9.35 -24.44 -6.94
CA GLY A 311 -9.04 -25.56 -7.84
C GLY A 311 -9.79 -26.86 -7.54
N LEU A 312 -10.08 -27.14 -6.25
CA LEU A 312 -10.78 -28.36 -5.84
C LEU A 312 -12.31 -28.25 -5.96
N LEU A 313 -12.87 -27.09 -5.70
CA LEU A 313 -14.31 -26.88 -5.77
C LEU A 313 -14.81 -26.65 -7.20
N GLY A 314 -13.90 -26.44 -8.17
CA GLY A 314 -14.26 -26.22 -9.58
C GLY A 314 -15.09 -24.96 -9.82
N ALA A 315 -14.99 -24.01 -8.88
CA ALA A 315 -15.77 -22.77 -8.90
C ALA A 315 -14.89 -21.58 -9.27
#